data_116aa92bc74d8a7e5fb4691cc22abf5a
#
_entry.id   116aa92bc74d8a7e5fb4691cc22abf5a
#
_cell.length_a   1.000
_cell.length_b   1.000
_cell.length_c   1.000
_cell.angle_alpha   90.00
_cell.angle_beta   90.00
_cell.angle_gamma   90.00
#
_symmetry.space_group_name_H-M   'P 1'
#
loop_
_entity.id
_entity.type
_entity.pdbx_description
1 polymer ?
#
loop_
_entity_poly.entity_id
_entity_poly.type
_entity_poly.pdbx_seq_one_letter_code
_entity_poly.pdbx_strand_id
1 'polypeptide(L)'
;WATRGRRDSVVRKSQTGGILLLAFATSPLLGIEHCWAWFCESEAEEEAVELRFGAIEPGSFWFKHLGQIKTVKGRAAAASPCSLTTANLPGGWLASFPDASQIVNKTIEIMPARAHLSDDRLLLRRDCEFLIFKSVEQVHVLPKINHGFTSVDAFVDLANAVTNRRKARSGRSLELHLKLIFDESEIQYSHEAQTEGKKTPDFLFPSAACYHDSSFSTENLRMLGVKTTCKDRWRQVISEADRLPIKHLATLQEGVSEPQFDEMQRAGIVLVVPKRLHKAYPMAVRPKLLTLERFIEEVRASAAA
;
A
#
# COMPACT_ATOMS: atom_id res chain seq x y z
N TRP A 1 4.79 -1.00 31.34
CA TRP A 1 6.21 -0.92 31.17
C TRP A 1 6.76 -2.06 30.39
N ALA A 2 7.64 -1.74 29.43
CA ALA A 2 8.36 -2.75 28.69
C ALA A 2 9.07 -3.67 29.70
N THR A 3 8.77 -4.91 29.60
CA THR A 3 9.23 -5.99 30.43
C THR A 3 10.74 -6.05 30.50
N ARG A 4 11.28 -6.36 31.66
CA ARG A 4 12.70 -6.56 31.94
C ARG A 4 13.22 -7.84 31.30
N GLY A 5 13.26 -7.92 29.99
CA GLY A 5 13.86 -9.06 29.33
C GLY A 5 13.65 -9.02 27.82
N ARG A 6 14.68 -9.37 27.08
CA ARG A 6 14.65 -9.42 25.59
C ARG A 6 13.59 -10.37 25.02
N ARG A 7 13.01 -11.25 25.82
CA ARG A 7 12.02 -12.25 25.38
C ARG A 7 10.59 -11.75 25.40
N ASP A 8 10.30 -10.70 26.18
CA ASP A 8 8.95 -10.21 26.42
C ASP A 8 8.74 -8.77 25.88
N SER A 9 9.60 -8.30 24.99
CA SER A 9 9.44 -6.99 24.35
C SER A 9 8.26 -7.03 23.40
N VAL A 10 7.34 -6.08 23.52
CA VAL A 10 6.22 -5.87 22.59
C VAL A 10 6.76 -5.50 21.20
N VAL A 11 7.94 -4.88 21.14
CA VAL A 11 8.58 -4.44 19.90
C VAL A 11 9.72 -5.38 19.54
N ARG A 12 9.67 -6.00 18.38
CA ARG A 12 10.70 -6.88 17.82
C ARG A 12 11.34 -6.25 16.59
N LYS A 13 12.59 -6.60 16.27
CA LYS A 13 13.27 -6.15 15.05
C LYS A 13 12.53 -6.55 13.77
N SER A 14 11.81 -7.66 13.78
CA SER A 14 10.99 -8.13 12.66
C SER A 14 9.76 -7.25 12.39
N GLN A 15 9.44 -6.32 13.28
CA GLN A 15 8.29 -5.42 13.21
C GLN A 15 8.69 -4.01 12.75
N THR A 16 9.90 -3.84 12.22
CA THR A 16 10.35 -2.56 11.65
C THR A 16 9.39 -2.12 10.55
N GLY A 17 8.93 -0.88 10.60
CA GLY A 17 7.94 -0.32 9.67
C GLY A 17 6.49 -0.52 10.08
N GLY A 18 6.22 -1.21 11.20
CA GLY A 18 4.88 -1.36 11.75
C GLY A 18 4.49 -0.23 12.71
N ILE A 19 3.20 -0.10 12.98
CA ILE A 19 2.63 0.92 13.86
C ILE A 19 2.56 0.41 15.28
N LEU A 20 3.11 1.19 16.23
CA LEU A 20 2.99 0.97 17.66
C LEU A 20 2.06 2.03 18.28
N LEU A 21 0.98 1.59 18.91
CA LEU A 21 0.08 2.42 19.68
C LEU A 21 0.47 2.37 21.15
N LEU A 22 0.59 3.54 21.76
CA LEU A 22 0.80 3.68 23.19
C LEU A 22 -0.34 4.52 23.81
N ALA A 23 -1.05 3.97 24.77
CA ALA A 23 -2.08 4.67 25.51
C ALA A 23 -1.62 4.88 26.95
N PHE A 24 -1.65 6.12 27.41
CA PHE A 24 -1.26 6.51 28.77
C PHE A 24 -2.48 6.99 29.52
N ALA A 25 -2.74 6.40 30.70
CA ALA A 25 -3.63 7.00 31.68
C ALA A 25 -2.79 7.84 32.63
N THR A 26 -3.22 9.07 32.81
CA THR A 26 -2.51 10.04 33.67
C THR A 26 -3.42 10.48 34.82
N SER A 27 -2.87 10.53 36.02
CA SER A 27 -3.47 11.20 37.17
C SER A 27 -2.86 12.60 37.34
N PRO A 28 -3.67 13.64 37.62
CA PRO A 28 -3.15 14.98 37.85
C PRO A 28 -2.15 15.06 39.02
N LEU A 29 -2.21 14.10 39.96
CA LEU A 29 -1.39 14.07 41.18
C LEU A 29 -0.15 13.19 41.08
N LEU A 30 -0.21 12.10 40.27
CA LEU A 30 0.80 11.03 40.26
C LEU A 30 1.52 10.89 38.91
N GLY A 31 1.13 11.65 37.88
CA GLY A 31 1.69 11.52 36.54
C GLY A 31 1.11 10.33 35.79
N ILE A 32 1.95 9.57 35.05
CA ILE A 32 1.51 8.42 34.27
C ILE A 32 1.32 7.22 35.21
N GLU A 33 0.09 6.74 35.37
CA GLU A 33 -0.25 5.59 36.20
C GLU A 33 -0.19 4.27 35.40
N HIS A 34 -0.70 4.27 34.17
CA HIS A 34 -0.77 3.10 33.33
C HIS A 34 -0.36 3.42 31.89
N CYS A 35 0.31 2.47 31.27
CA CYS A 35 0.63 2.49 29.85
C CYS A 35 0.21 1.18 29.21
N TRP A 36 -0.63 1.26 28.19
CA TRP A 36 -0.93 0.13 27.30
C TRP A 36 -0.14 0.30 26.03
N ALA A 37 0.48 -0.79 25.59
CA ALA A 37 1.19 -0.85 24.32
C ALA A 37 0.51 -1.89 23.40
N TRP A 38 0.16 -1.48 22.22
CA TRP A 38 -0.39 -2.34 21.18
C TRP A 38 0.45 -2.17 19.92
N PHE A 39 0.95 -3.27 19.39
CA PHE A 39 1.63 -3.29 18.10
C PHE A 39 0.69 -3.85 17.06
N CYS A 40 0.52 -3.14 15.93
CA CYS A 40 -0.29 -3.62 14.83
C CYS A 40 0.40 -4.84 14.19
N GLU A 41 -0.23 -6.02 14.29
CA GLU A 41 0.32 -7.28 13.78
C GLU A 41 -0.10 -7.56 12.33
N SER A 42 -1.05 -6.78 11.81
CA SER A 42 -1.58 -6.95 10.46
C SER A 42 -1.74 -5.60 9.77
N GLU A 43 -1.63 -5.62 8.44
CA GLU A 43 -1.92 -4.47 7.57
C GLU A 43 -3.32 -3.87 7.85
N ALA A 44 -4.30 -4.73 8.14
CA ALA A 44 -5.66 -4.27 8.45
C ALA A 44 -5.73 -3.44 9.74
N GLU A 45 -4.91 -3.77 10.74
CA GLU A 45 -4.82 -2.99 11.97
C GLU A 45 -4.09 -1.66 11.72
N GLU A 46 -3.00 -1.68 10.96
CA GLU A 46 -2.28 -0.47 10.57
C GLU A 46 -3.19 0.46 9.76
N GLU A 47 -3.89 -0.07 8.76
CA GLU A 47 -4.86 0.70 7.96
C GLU A 47 -6.01 1.26 8.81
N ALA A 48 -6.51 0.51 9.78
CA ALA A 48 -7.55 0.98 10.71
C ALA A 48 -7.05 2.14 11.58
N VAL A 49 -5.79 2.09 12.00
CA VAL A 49 -5.16 3.17 12.77
C VAL A 49 -4.97 4.40 11.90
N GLU A 50 -4.40 4.24 10.71
CA GLU A 50 -4.19 5.35 9.77
C GLU A 50 -5.50 5.98 9.30
N LEU A 51 -6.54 5.19 9.10
CA LEU A 51 -7.88 5.68 8.80
C LEU A 51 -8.46 6.57 9.91
N ARG A 52 -8.11 6.28 11.15
CA ARG A 52 -8.58 7.04 12.31
C ARG A 52 -7.75 8.27 12.58
N PHE A 53 -6.45 8.17 12.44
CA PHE A 53 -5.49 9.18 12.88
C PHE A 53 -4.80 9.93 11.73
N GLY A 54 -4.92 9.46 10.49
CA GLY A 54 -4.21 9.90 9.30
C GLY A 54 -2.95 9.08 9.06
N ALA A 55 -2.35 9.21 7.88
CA ALA A 55 -1.12 8.50 7.54
C ALA A 55 0.00 8.79 8.56
N ILE A 56 0.66 7.73 9.00
CA ILE A 56 1.73 7.81 10.00
C ILE A 56 3.05 7.64 9.26
N GLU A 57 3.82 8.71 9.16
CA GLU A 57 5.14 8.66 8.54
C GLU A 57 6.14 7.90 9.43
N PRO A 58 6.96 6.99 8.89
CA PRO A 58 7.98 6.28 9.63
C PRO A 58 8.95 7.24 10.34
N GLY A 59 9.24 6.93 11.60
CA GLY A 59 10.06 7.80 12.46
C GLY A 59 9.32 9.03 12.98
N SER A 60 8.03 9.21 12.64
CA SER A 60 7.16 10.19 13.26
C SER A 60 6.40 9.57 14.44
N PHE A 61 5.97 10.39 15.37
CA PHE A 61 5.06 9.98 16.41
C PHE A 61 3.93 10.99 16.57
N TRP A 62 2.79 10.47 16.98
CA TRP A 62 1.62 11.27 17.22
C TRP A 62 1.28 11.27 18.71
N PHE A 63 0.90 12.41 19.20
CA PHE A 63 0.38 12.55 20.55
C PHE A 63 -0.98 13.24 20.53
N LYS A 64 -2.00 12.58 21.09
CA LYS A 64 -3.34 13.17 21.25
C LYS A 64 -3.91 12.81 22.62
N HIS A 65 -4.51 13.79 23.29
CA HIS A 65 -5.36 13.52 24.44
C HIS A 65 -6.66 12.85 24.00
N LEU A 66 -7.06 11.78 24.69
CA LEU A 66 -8.33 11.07 24.44
C LEU A 66 -9.56 12.00 24.44
N GLY A 67 -9.56 13.07 25.26
CA GLY A 67 -10.58 14.11 25.26
C GLY A 67 -10.57 15.03 24.02
N GLN A 68 -9.48 15.04 23.24
CA GLN A 68 -9.32 15.82 22.01
C GLN A 68 -9.54 14.99 20.74
N ILE A 69 -9.85 13.70 20.88
CA ILE A 69 -10.31 12.85 19.79
C ILE A 69 -11.74 13.23 19.33
N LYS A 70 -12.32 14.29 19.85
CA LYS A 70 -13.37 15.01 19.14
C LYS A 70 -12.77 15.41 17.79
N THR A 71 -13.33 14.80 16.73
CA THR A 71 -13.17 15.22 15.35
C THR A 71 -12.41 16.52 15.28
N VAL A 72 -11.09 16.46 14.98
CA VAL A 72 -10.41 17.64 14.52
C VAL A 72 -11.19 18.00 13.24
N LYS A 73 -12.06 18.99 13.34
CA LYS A 73 -12.38 19.81 12.19
C LYS A 73 -11.02 20.32 11.79
N GLY A 74 -10.37 19.60 10.87
CA GLY A 74 -9.17 20.10 10.26
C GLY A 74 -9.48 21.53 9.90
N ARG A 75 -8.59 22.45 10.25
CA ARG A 75 -8.50 23.73 9.57
C ARG A 75 -8.83 23.39 8.13
N ALA A 76 -9.90 23.97 7.56
CA ALA A 76 -10.34 23.65 6.21
C ALA A 76 -9.13 23.88 5.30
N ALA A 77 -8.31 22.85 5.15
CA ALA A 77 -7.46 22.68 4.00
C ALA A 77 -8.45 22.76 2.84
N ALA A 78 -8.20 23.67 1.90
CA ALA A 78 -9.04 23.81 0.72
C ALA A 78 -9.39 22.40 0.29
N ALA A 79 -10.69 22.08 0.28
CA ALA A 79 -11.15 20.71 0.18
C ALA A 79 -10.43 20.06 -0.99
N SER A 80 -9.64 19.02 -0.74
CA SER A 80 -8.90 18.34 -1.80
C SER A 80 -9.91 18.04 -2.92
N PRO A 81 -9.61 18.31 -4.19
CA PRO A 81 -10.51 17.98 -5.30
C PRO A 81 -10.86 16.48 -5.32
N CYS A 82 -10.06 15.66 -4.64
CA CYS A 82 -10.27 14.23 -4.49
C CYS A 82 -11.24 13.86 -3.36
N SER A 83 -11.58 14.77 -2.46
CA SER A 83 -12.61 14.57 -1.45
C SER A 83 -13.97 14.92 -2.05
N LEU A 84 -14.69 13.88 -2.49
CA LEU A 84 -15.98 14.05 -3.15
C LEU A 84 -17.12 14.15 -2.13
N THR A 85 -18.14 14.94 -2.49
CA THR A 85 -19.41 15.03 -1.75
C THR A 85 -20.49 14.29 -2.53
N THR A 86 -21.65 14.09 -1.94
CA THR A 86 -22.82 13.50 -2.64
C THR A 86 -23.19 14.28 -3.91
N ALA A 87 -22.90 15.59 -3.96
CA ALA A 87 -23.16 16.43 -5.13
C ALA A 87 -22.18 16.20 -6.29
N ASN A 88 -20.95 15.74 -5.98
CA ASN A 88 -19.86 15.58 -6.97
C ASN A 88 -19.60 14.12 -7.32
N LEU A 89 -20.22 13.18 -6.60
CA LEU A 89 -20.14 11.75 -6.93
C LEU A 89 -20.89 11.45 -8.22
N PRO A 90 -20.34 10.61 -9.12
CA PRO A 90 -21.11 10.10 -10.25
C PRO A 90 -22.44 9.48 -9.80
N GLY A 91 -23.54 9.82 -10.48
CA GLY A 91 -24.89 9.42 -10.00
C GLY A 91 -25.06 7.92 -9.81
N GLY A 92 -24.44 7.08 -10.65
CA GLY A 92 -24.46 5.63 -10.49
C GLY A 92 -23.78 5.14 -9.20
N TRP A 93 -22.83 5.91 -8.65
CA TRP A 93 -22.10 5.56 -7.42
C TRP A 93 -22.92 5.80 -6.15
N LEU A 94 -24.00 6.56 -6.23
CA LEU A 94 -24.94 6.71 -5.12
C LEU A 94 -25.81 5.45 -4.97
N ALA A 95 -26.11 4.77 -6.08
CA ALA A 95 -26.94 3.56 -6.09
C ALA A 95 -26.12 2.30 -5.80
N SER A 96 -24.90 2.20 -6.33
CA SER A 96 -24.03 1.04 -6.16
C SER A 96 -22.59 1.46 -5.90
N PHE A 97 -21.86 0.66 -5.11
CA PHE A 97 -20.45 0.91 -4.85
C PHE A 97 -19.64 0.65 -6.13
N PRO A 98 -18.82 1.61 -6.60
CA PRO A 98 -18.02 1.45 -7.81
C PRO A 98 -16.94 0.38 -7.64
N ASP A 99 -16.53 -0.23 -8.74
CA ASP A 99 -15.36 -1.11 -8.77
C ASP A 99 -14.03 -0.32 -8.71
N ALA A 100 -12.93 -1.04 -8.52
CA ALA A 100 -11.60 -0.43 -8.40
C ALA A 100 -11.21 0.35 -9.66
N SER A 101 -11.54 -0.15 -10.85
CA SER A 101 -11.19 0.50 -12.12
C SER A 101 -11.95 1.81 -12.29
N GLN A 102 -13.22 1.86 -11.90
CA GLN A 102 -14.02 3.08 -11.92
C GLN A 102 -13.43 4.16 -11.00
N ILE A 103 -13.03 3.77 -9.77
CA ILE A 103 -12.41 4.70 -8.82
C ILE A 103 -11.07 5.21 -9.36
N VAL A 104 -10.23 4.33 -9.90
CA VAL A 104 -8.94 4.70 -10.48
C VAL A 104 -9.14 5.62 -11.69
N ASN A 105 -10.08 5.34 -12.59
CA ASN A 105 -10.38 6.22 -13.72
C ASN A 105 -10.82 7.62 -13.26
N LYS A 106 -11.68 7.69 -12.24
CA LYS A 106 -12.07 8.97 -11.64
C LYS A 106 -10.88 9.68 -11.00
N THR A 107 -9.97 8.95 -10.42
CA THR A 107 -8.73 9.51 -9.88
C THR A 107 -7.90 10.17 -10.97
N ILE A 108 -7.73 9.52 -12.14
CA ILE A 108 -6.96 10.08 -13.26
C ILE A 108 -7.60 11.35 -13.84
N GLU A 109 -8.94 11.41 -13.87
CA GLU A 109 -9.66 12.63 -14.27
C GLU A 109 -9.34 13.82 -13.36
N ILE A 110 -9.32 13.59 -12.04
CA ILE A 110 -9.11 14.64 -11.03
C ILE A 110 -7.63 14.94 -10.82
N MET A 111 -6.79 13.90 -10.80
CA MET A 111 -5.35 13.96 -10.50
C MET A 111 -4.54 13.23 -11.58
N PRO A 112 -4.43 13.77 -12.79
CA PRO A 112 -3.66 13.14 -13.86
C PRO A 112 -2.15 13.06 -13.54
N ALA A 113 -1.62 14.03 -12.80
CA ALA A 113 -0.23 14.12 -12.31
C ALA A 113 0.86 13.84 -13.39
N ARG A 114 0.58 14.06 -14.68
CA ARG A 114 1.45 13.68 -15.82
C ARG A 114 2.78 14.45 -15.84
N ALA A 115 2.82 15.65 -15.25
CA ALA A 115 4.04 16.45 -15.13
C ALA A 115 5.04 15.92 -14.07
N HIS A 116 4.63 14.95 -13.26
CA HIS A 116 5.47 14.35 -12.21
C HIS A 116 6.17 13.10 -12.73
N LEU A 117 7.35 12.79 -12.15
CA LEU A 117 8.02 11.50 -12.32
C LEU A 117 7.11 10.36 -11.85
N SER A 118 7.36 9.15 -12.35
CA SER A 118 6.52 7.97 -12.13
C SER A 118 6.32 7.65 -10.64
N ASP A 119 7.35 7.83 -9.83
CA ASP A 119 7.28 7.65 -8.36
C ASP A 119 6.27 8.60 -7.69
N ASP A 120 6.37 9.90 -7.99
CA ASP A 120 5.49 10.91 -7.42
C ASP A 120 4.08 10.81 -7.99
N ARG A 121 3.97 10.51 -9.29
CA ARG A 121 2.70 10.27 -9.97
C ARG A 121 1.92 9.14 -9.31
N LEU A 122 2.60 8.02 -9.00
CA LEU A 122 2.00 6.89 -8.31
C LEU A 122 1.45 7.32 -6.95
N LEU A 123 2.26 7.96 -6.12
CA LEU A 123 1.86 8.35 -4.76
C LEU A 123 0.71 9.37 -4.77
N LEU A 124 0.80 10.43 -5.59
CA LEU A 124 -0.24 11.45 -5.69
C LEU A 124 -1.60 10.87 -6.14
N ARG A 125 -1.57 9.96 -7.12
CA ARG A 125 -2.78 9.27 -7.58
C ARG A 125 -3.35 8.35 -6.52
N ARG A 126 -2.51 7.62 -5.80
CA ARG A 126 -2.94 6.73 -4.71
C ARG A 126 -3.58 7.51 -3.56
N ASP A 127 -3.00 8.64 -3.17
CA ASP A 127 -3.58 9.51 -2.14
C ASP A 127 -4.94 10.06 -2.58
N CYS A 128 -5.05 10.50 -3.84
CA CYS A 128 -6.31 10.97 -4.41
C CYS A 128 -7.38 9.87 -4.45
N GLU A 129 -7.02 8.69 -4.95
CA GLU A 129 -7.91 7.52 -5.00
C GLU A 129 -8.43 7.13 -3.61
N PHE A 130 -7.56 7.17 -2.61
CA PHE A 130 -7.96 6.88 -1.23
C PHE A 130 -9.04 7.86 -0.72
N LEU A 131 -8.90 9.15 -1.01
CA LEU A 131 -9.89 10.17 -0.65
C LEU A 131 -11.22 9.95 -1.38
N ILE A 132 -11.17 9.61 -2.67
CA ILE A 132 -12.37 9.26 -3.46
C ILE A 132 -13.06 8.04 -2.86
N PHE A 133 -12.28 6.96 -2.61
CA PHE A 133 -12.80 5.75 -1.99
C PHE A 133 -13.47 6.03 -0.65
N LYS A 134 -12.84 6.82 0.22
CA LYS A 134 -13.43 7.22 1.50
C LYS A 134 -14.74 7.97 1.33
N SER A 135 -14.82 8.86 0.34
CA SER A 135 -16.05 9.60 0.06
C SER A 135 -17.18 8.67 -0.34
N VAL A 136 -16.91 7.68 -1.20
CA VAL A 136 -17.89 6.65 -1.60
C VAL A 136 -18.26 5.77 -0.41
N GLU A 137 -17.27 5.30 0.34
CA GLU A 137 -17.51 4.46 1.52
C GLU A 137 -18.42 5.17 2.53
N GLN A 138 -18.20 6.45 2.77
CA GLN A 138 -19.02 7.24 3.68
C GLN A 138 -20.47 7.30 3.24
N VAL A 139 -20.72 7.48 1.95
CA VAL A 139 -22.09 7.52 1.41
C VAL A 139 -22.81 6.17 1.58
N HIS A 140 -22.12 5.05 1.39
CA HIS A 140 -22.72 3.72 1.46
C HIS A 140 -22.78 3.11 2.87
N VAL A 141 -21.88 3.52 3.76
CA VAL A 141 -21.73 2.90 5.09
C VAL A 141 -22.34 3.74 6.20
N LEU A 142 -22.15 5.06 6.15
CA LEU A 142 -22.62 5.95 7.22
C LEU A 142 -24.14 5.87 7.48
N PRO A 143 -25.03 5.79 6.45
CA PRO A 143 -26.46 5.63 6.69
C PRO A 143 -26.78 4.33 7.45
N LYS A 144 -26.06 3.23 7.16
CA LYS A 144 -26.26 1.95 7.86
C LYS A 144 -25.82 2.03 9.32
N ILE A 145 -24.72 2.73 9.59
CA ILE A 145 -24.25 2.96 10.96
C ILE A 145 -25.25 3.83 11.73
N ASN A 146 -25.74 4.91 11.11
CA ASN A 146 -26.69 5.83 11.73
C ASN A 146 -28.07 5.18 11.99
N HIS A 147 -28.47 4.21 11.15
CA HIS A 147 -29.69 3.43 11.36
C HIS A 147 -29.60 2.51 12.59
N GLY A 148 -28.36 2.12 12.97
CA GLY A 148 -28.11 1.18 14.06
C GLY A 148 -28.23 -0.29 13.60
N PHE A 149 -28.09 -1.20 14.57
CA PHE A 149 -28.05 -2.64 14.30
C PHE A 149 -29.04 -3.36 15.22
N THR A 150 -29.72 -4.34 14.66
CA THR A 150 -30.68 -5.18 15.39
C THR A 150 -30.00 -6.30 16.19
N SER A 151 -28.75 -6.62 15.86
CA SER A 151 -27.94 -7.64 16.53
C SER A 151 -26.46 -7.32 16.47
N VAL A 152 -25.66 -7.96 17.31
CA VAL A 152 -24.19 -7.89 17.26
C VAL A 152 -23.68 -8.50 15.95
N ASP A 153 -24.28 -9.56 15.48
CA ASP A 153 -23.89 -10.23 14.23
C ASP A 153 -24.06 -9.29 13.02
N ALA A 154 -25.18 -8.56 12.94
CA ALA A 154 -25.41 -7.58 11.88
C ALA A 154 -24.34 -6.46 11.87
N PHE A 155 -23.88 -6.03 13.04
CA PHE A 155 -22.77 -5.08 13.16
C PHE A 155 -21.46 -5.70 12.69
N VAL A 156 -21.14 -6.93 13.14
CA VAL A 156 -19.90 -7.65 12.77
C VAL A 156 -19.87 -7.92 11.26
N ASP A 157 -20.98 -8.30 10.66
CA ASP A 157 -21.08 -8.52 9.21
C ASP A 157 -20.79 -7.24 8.42
N LEU A 158 -21.34 -6.10 8.82
CA LEU A 158 -21.02 -4.83 8.17
C LEU A 158 -19.56 -4.46 8.35
N ALA A 159 -19.01 -4.60 9.55
CA ALA A 159 -17.61 -4.28 9.84
C ALA A 159 -16.67 -5.16 9.00
N ASN A 160 -16.95 -6.47 8.91
CA ASN A 160 -16.18 -7.39 8.07
C ASN A 160 -16.28 -7.04 6.59
N ALA A 161 -17.49 -6.70 6.09
CA ALA A 161 -17.68 -6.31 4.70
C ALA A 161 -16.89 -5.04 4.34
N VAL A 162 -16.88 -4.05 5.22
CA VAL A 162 -16.08 -2.82 5.07
C VAL A 162 -14.58 -3.14 5.06
N THR A 163 -14.11 -3.92 6.03
CA THR A 163 -12.69 -4.30 6.15
C THR A 163 -12.21 -5.08 4.93
N ASN A 164 -12.99 -6.07 4.48
CA ASN A 164 -12.64 -6.87 3.30
C ASN A 164 -12.60 -6.01 2.01
N ARG A 165 -13.52 -5.06 1.87
CA ARG A 165 -13.52 -4.12 0.73
C ARG A 165 -12.26 -3.24 0.72
N ARG A 166 -11.84 -2.74 1.89
CA ARG A 166 -10.62 -1.94 2.03
C ARG A 166 -9.38 -2.74 1.65
N LYS A 167 -9.26 -3.98 2.15
CA LYS A 167 -8.16 -4.88 1.81
C LYS A 167 -8.09 -5.18 0.31
N ALA A 168 -9.22 -5.56 -0.28
CA ALA A 168 -9.29 -5.87 -1.72
C ALA A 168 -8.93 -4.65 -2.58
N ARG A 169 -9.38 -3.45 -2.16
CA ARG A 169 -9.01 -2.20 -2.83
C ARG A 169 -7.49 -1.97 -2.81
N SER A 170 -6.87 -2.10 -1.66
CA SER A 170 -5.46 -1.72 -1.48
C SER A 170 -4.53 -2.44 -2.47
N GLY A 171 -4.66 -3.76 -2.59
CA GLY A 171 -3.87 -4.57 -3.55
C GLY A 171 -4.19 -4.23 -5.00
N ARG A 172 -5.47 -4.30 -5.39
CA ARG A 172 -5.90 -4.07 -6.78
C ARG A 172 -5.59 -2.66 -7.27
N SER A 173 -5.70 -1.67 -6.41
CA SER A 173 -5.41 -0.28 -6.77
C SER A 173 -3.94 -0.06 -7.12
N LEU A 174 -2.98 -0.60 -6.36
CA LEU A 174 -1.56 -0.45 -6.68
C LEU A 174 -1.24 -1.01 -8.07
N GLU A 175 -1.75 -2.19 -8.36
CA GLU A 175 -1.60 -2.86 -9.64
C GLU A 175 -2.20 -2.05 -10.81
N LEU A 176 -3.42 -1.51 -10.66
CA LEU A 176 -4.07 -0.68 -11.67
C LEU A 176 -3.30 0.63 -11.93
N HIS A 177 -2.80 1.28 -10.88
CA HIS A 177 -1.98 2.49 -11.06
C HIS A 177 -0.65 2.19 -11.76
N LEU A 178 0.02 1.08 -11.44
CA LEU A 178 1.23 0.67 -12.14
C LEU A 178 0.96 0.39 -13.61
N LYS A 179 -0.14 -0.35 -13.92
CA LYS A 179 -0.57 -0.58 -15.29
C LYS A 179 -0.72 0.72 -16.07
N LEU A 180 -1.45 1.69 -15.54
CA LEU A 180 -1.64 2.99 -16.18
C LEU A 180 -0.32 3.76 -16.37
N ILE A 181 0.60 3.67 -15.40
CA ILE A 181 1.92 4.32 -15.51
C ILE A 181 2.75 3.64 -16.62
N PHE A 182 2.69 2.33 -16.74
CA PHE A 182 3.39 1.61 -17.83
C PHE A 182 2.78 1.93 -19.20
N ASP A 183 1.45 1.99 -19.31
CA ASP A 183 0.75 2.40 -20.53
C ASP A 183 1.14 3.84 -20.93
N GLU A 184 1.13 4.78 -19.98
CA GLU A 184 1.55 6.18 -20.18
C GLU A 184 3.05 6.33 -20.49
N SER A 185 3.84 5.35 -20.09
CA SER A 185 5.27 5.28 -20.36
C SER A 185 5.60 4.53 -21.65
N GLU A 186 4.58 4.07 -22.39
CA GLU A 186 4.70 3.31 -23.64
C GLU A 186 5.56 2.04 -23.48
N ILE A 187 5.43 1.38 -22.31
CA ILE A 187 6.14 0.15 -21.99
C ILE A 187 5.29 -1.05 -22.41
N GLN A 188 5.88 -1.96 -23.19
CA GLN A 188 5.25 -3.22 -23.52
C GLN A 188 5.35 -4.19 -22.35
N TYR A 189 4.24 -4.85 -22.00
CA TYR A 189 4.18 -5.86 -20.96
C TYR A 189 3.03 -6.84 -21.20
N SER A 190 3.08 -7.98 -20.53
CA SER A 190 1.94 -8.85 -20.33
C SER A 190 1.54 -8.83 -18.86
N HIS A 191 0.23 -8.68 -18.61
CA HIS A 191 -0.35 -8.58 -17.27
C HIS A 191 -1.01 -9.90 -16.89
N GLU A 192 -0.76 -10.39 -15.65
CA GLU A 192 -1.27 -11.66 -15.12
C GLU A 192 -1.06 -12.84 -16.10
N ALA A 193 0.07 -12.84 -16.79
CA ALA A 193 0.36 -13.89 -17.77
C ALA A 193 0.93 -15.15 -17.11
N GLN A 194 0.48 -16.32 -17.54
CA GLN A 194 0.94 -17.58 -17.00
C GLN A 194 2.40 -17.85 -17.37
N THR A 195 3.18 -18.29 -16.38
CA THR A 195 4.54 -18.81 -16.51
C THR A 195 4.57 -20.32 -16.26
N GLU A 196 5.57 -20.84 -15.55
CA GLU A 196 5.69 -22.26 -15.23
C GLU A 196 4.55 -22.75 -14.33
N GLY A 197 3.99 -23.90 -14.66
CA GLY A 197 2.89 -24.48 -13.91
C GLY A 197 1.63 -23.63 -14.03
N LYS A 198 1.16 -23.08 -12.93
CA LYS A 198 0.00 -22.16 -12.88
C LYS A 198 0.38 -20.82 -12.23
N LYS A 199 1.64 -20.46 -12.27
CA LYS A 199 2.16 -19.22 -11.68
C LYS A 199 1.84 -18.06 -12.60
N THR A 200 1.43 -16.95 -12.04
CA THR A 200 1.01 -15.76 -12.79
C THR A 200 1.60 -14.50 -12.11
N PRO A 201 2.85 -14.11 -12.48
CA PRO A 201 3.39 -12.84 -12.03
C PRO A 201 2.51 -11.68 -12.48
N ASP A 202 2.45 -10.61 -11.67
CA ASP A 202 1.60 -9.47 -11.97
C ASP A 202 1.97 -8.83 -13.33
N PHE A 203 3.28 -8.69 -13.63
CA PHE A 203 3.75 -8.17 -14.93
C PHE A 203 4.97 -8.92 -15.43
N LEU A 204 5.00 -9.16 -16.77
CA LEU A 204 6.16 -9.66 -17.52
C LEU A 204 6.54 -8.67 -18.62
N PHE A 205 7.82 -8.39 -18.76
CA PHE A 205 8.36 -7.46 -19.76
C PHE A 205 9.37 -8.17 -20.68
N PRO A 206 9.37 -7.92 -21.98
CA PRO A 206 8.39 -7.09 -22.69
C PRO A 206 7.05 -7.81 -22.92
N SER A 207 7.00 -9.15 -22.86
CA SER A 207 5.76 -9.93 -23.04
C SER A 207 5.89 -11.36 -22.55
N ALA A 208 4.74 -12.03 -22.37
CA ALA A 208 4.70 -13.47 -22.10
C ALA A 208 5.23 -14.29 -23.29
N ALA A 209 5.03 -13.84 -24.52
CA ALA A 209 5.58 -14.50 -25.72
C ALA A 209 7.11 -14.54 -25.67
N CYS A 210 7.76 -13.42 -25.36
CA CYS A 210 9.22 -13.37 -25.17
C CYS A 210 9.68 -14.22 -23.98
N TYR A 211 8.89 -14.29 -22.92
CA TYR A 211 9.21 -15.14 -21.79
C TYR A 211 9.22 -16.63 -22.15
N HIS A 212 8.30 -17.09 -22.98
CA HIS A 212 8.21 -18.49 -23.41
C HIS A 212 9.13 -18.85 -24.57
N ASP A 213 9.65 -17.86 -25.28
CA ASP A 213 10.63 -18.08 -26.35
C ASP A 213 12.02 -18.36 -25.74
N SER A 214 12.48 -19.61 -25.86
CA SER A 214 13.78 -20.03 -25.34
C SER A 214 14.97 -19.34 -26.03
N SER A 215 14.79 -18.81 -27.24
CA SER A 215 15.81 -18.05 -27.97
C SER A 215 15.92 -16.60 -27.51
N PHE A 216 14.89 -16.06 -26.84
CA PHE A 216 14.93 -14.71 -26.30
C PHE A 216 15.81 -14.62 -25.07
N SER A 217 16.76 -13.65 -25.03
CA SER A 217 17.71 -13.52 -23.93
C SER A 217 17.02 -13.20 -22.60
N THR A 218 17.41 -13.95 -21.55
CA THR A 218 16.93 -13.68 -20.18
C THR A 218 17.38 -12.31 -19.65
N GLU A 219 18.45 -11.76 -20.18
CA GLU A 219 18.95 -10.42 -19.81
C GLU A 219 17.98 -9.31 -20.21
N ASN A 220 17.15 -9.57 -21.26
CA ASN A 220 16.16 -8.64 -21.77
C ASN A 220 14.75 -8.87 -21.16
N LEU A 221 14.61 -9.87 -20.30
CA LEU A 221 13.36 -10.16 -19.61
C LEU A 221 13.35 -9.54 -18.22
N ARG A 222 12.20 -9.04 -17.82
CA ARG A 222 11.92 -8.61 -16.42
C ARG A 222 10.56 -9.15 -15.99
N MET A 223 10.44 -9.40 -14.70
CA MET A 223 9.15 -9.59 -14.05
C MET A 223 9.00 -8.60 -12.93
N LEU A 224 7.77 -8.24 -12.62
CA LEU A 224 7.43 -7.40 -11.48
C LEU A 224 6.24 -8.03 -10.76
N GLY A 225 6.45 -8.43 -9.51
CA GLY A 225 5.38 -8.72 -8.57
C GLY A 225 4.92 -7.44 -7.88
N VAL A 226 3.67 -7.40 -7.45
CA VAL A 226 3.07 -6.23 -6.81
C VAL A 226 2.47 -6.61 -5.46
N LYS A 227 3.01 -6.05 -4.38
CA LYS A 227 2.49 -6.27 -3.03
C LYS A 227 2.52 -4.95 -2.28
N THR A 228 1.36 -4.44 -1.87
CA THR A 228 1.28 -3.18 -1.11
C THR A 228 2.18 -3.24 0.12
N THR A 229 2.14 -4.37 0.85
CA THR A 229 3.11 -4.68 1.89
C THR A 229 3.88 -5.95 1.53
N CYS A 230 5.17 -5.96 1.82
CA CYS A 230 6.03 -7.10 1.45
C CYS A 230 6.35 -8.03 2.63
N LYS A 231 6.10 -7.66 3.89
CA LYS A 231 6.41 -8.47 5.10
C LYS A 231 6.77 -9.95 4.80
N ASP A 232 5.80 -10.84 4.85
CA ASP A 232 6.01 -12.26 4.50
C ASP A 232 5.61 -12.60 3.05
N ARG A 233 4.92 -11.68 2.37
CA ARG A 233 4.33 -11.92 1.03
C ARG A 233 5.37 -11.92 -0.09
N TRP A 234 6.55 -11.35 0.14
CA TRP A 234 7.64 -11.37 -0.84
C TRP A 234 8.08 -12.79 -1.22
N ARG A 235 7.92 -13.76 -0.30
CA ARG A 235 8.25 -15.17 -0.57
C ARG A 235 7.39 -15.79 -1.67
N GLN A 236 6.17 -15.26 -1.88
CA GLN A 236 5.30 -15.72 -2.97
C GLN A 236 5.92 -15.39 -4.33
N VAL A 237 6.60 -14.24 -4.44
CA VAL A 237 7.23 -13.78 -5.69
C VAL A 237 8.46 -14.62 -6.07
N ILE A 238 9.15 -15.26 -5.12
CA ILE A 238 10.33 -16.09 -5.39
C ILE A 238 10.00 -17.21 -6.38
N SER A 239 8.82 -17.80 -6.24
CA SER A 239 8.39 -18.92 -7.06
C SER A 239 7.77 -18.52 -8.41
N GLU A 240 7.57 -17.23 -8.67
CA GLU A 240 7.05 -16.72 -9.93
C GLU A 240 8.17 -16.59 -10.97
N ALA A 241 7.88 -16.86 -12.25
CA ALA A 241 8.81 -16.71 -13.38
C ALA A 241 10.19 -17.40 -13.13
N ASP A 242 10.20 -18.72 -13.01
CA ASP A 242 11.38 -19.53 -12.65
C ASP A 242 12.60 -19.31 -13.59
N ARG A 243 12.32 -18.96 -14.85
CA ARG A 243 13.34 -18.62 -15.84
C ARG A 243 14.22 -17.43 -15.41
N LEU A 244 13.72 -16.53 -14.57
CA LEU A 244 14.42 -15.32 -14.16
C LEU A 244 15.08 -15.49 -12.78
N PRO A 245 16.42 -15.33 -12.66
CA PRO A 245 17.09 -15.41 -11.37
C PRO A 245 16.83 -14.17 -10.50
N ILE A 246 16.57 -13.01 -11.12
CA ILE A 246 16.25 -11.76 -10.43
C ILE A 246 14.78 -11.43 -10.65
N LYS A 247 14.10 -11.11 -9.58
CA LYS A 247 12.68 -10.76 -9.56
C LYS A 247 12.48 -9.41 -8.91
N HIS A 248 11.68 -8.57 -9.55
CA HIS A 248 11.35 -7.25 -9.00
C HIS A 248 10.05 -7.33 -8.21
N LEU A 249 9.99 -6.59 -7.11
CA LEU A 249 8.82 -6.49 -6.26
C LEU A 249 8.49 -5.02 -6.01
N ALA A 250 7.41 -4.52 -6.64
CA ALA A 250 6.87 -3.20 -6.37
C ALA A 250 6.11 -3.20 -5.04
N THR A 251 6.46 -2.27 -4.15
CA THR A 251 5.81 -2.19 -2.85
C THR A 251 5.73 -0.74 -2.36
N LEU A 252 4.67 -0.47 -1.57
CA LEU A 252 4.53 0.75 -0.79
C LEU A 252 4.90 0.55 0.68
N GLN A 253 5.48 -0.60 1.02
CA GLN A 253 5.93 -0.89 2.38
C GLN A 253 6.86 0.21 2.88
N GLU A 254 6.54 0.75 4.02
CA GLU A 254 7.29 1.81 4.68
C GLU A 254 8.40 1.23 5.57
N GLY A 255 9.42 0.67 4.93
CA GLY A 255 10.59 0.09 5.58
C GLY A 255 10.49 -1.42 5.83
N VAL A 256 11.66 -2.05 5.81
CA VAL A 256 11.92 -3.43 6.22
C VAL A 256 13.18 -3.44 7.07
N SER A 257 13.34 -4.45 7.94
CA SER A 257 14.59 -4.59 8.70
C SER A 257 15.76 -4.98 7.78
N GLU A 258 16.99 -4.60 8.14
CA GLU A 258 18.18 -5.00 7.38
C GLU A 258 18.27 -6.53 7.20
N PRO A 259 18.08 -7.37 8.23
CA PRO A 259 18.11 -8.82 8.06
C PRO A 259 17.08 -9.34 7.07
N GLN A 260 15.86 -8.76 7.06
CA GLN A 260 14.81 -9.14 6.11
C GLN A 260 15.19 -8.71 4.68
N PHE A 261 15.74 -7.52 4.52
CA PHE A 261 16.22 -7.05 3.23
C PHE A 261 17.33 -7.92 2.67
N ASP A 262 18.31 -8.31 3.52
CA ASP A 262 19.41 -9.20 3.13
C ASP A 262 18.89 -10.61 2.75
N GLU A 263 17.83 -11.09 3.39
CA GLU A 263 17.17 -12.33 3.00
C GLU A 263 16.52 -12.22 1.61
N MET A 264 15.81 -11.11 1.35
CA MET A 264 15.24 -10.81 0.03
C MET A 264 16.32 -10.74 -1.06
N GLN A 265 17.42 -10.02 -0.81
CA GLN A 265 18.53 -9.92 -1.76
C GLN A 265 19.15 -11.29 -2.07
N ARG A 266 19.40 -12.12 -1.05
CA ARG A 266 19.93 -13.48 -1.25
C ARG A 266 18.98 -14.38 -2.04
N ALA A 267 17.67 -14.11 -1.96
CA ALA A 267 16.65 -14.79 -2.74
C ALA A 267 16.46 -14.20 -4.16
N GLY A 268 17.27 -13.23 -4.57
CA GLY A 268 17.19 -12.59 -5.89
C GLY A 268 16.06 -11.56 -6.02
N ILE A 269 15.51 -11.05 -4.90
CA ILE A 269 14.46 -10.03 -4.91
C ILE A 269 15.07 -8.64 -4.91
N VAL A 270 14.66 -7.80 -5.86
CA VAL A 270 14.95 -6.37 -5.94
C VAL A 270 13.67 -5.60 -5.62
N LEU A 271 13.72 -4.78 -4.57
CA LEU A 271 12.58 -3.95 -4.19
C LEU A 271 12.48 -2.71 -5.08
N VAL A 272 11.32 -2.52 -5.69
CA VAL A 272 10.93 -1.30 -6.41
C VAL A 272 10.04 -0.47 -5.49
N VAL A 273 10.60 0.63 -4.99
CA VAL A 273 9.97 1.46 -3.96
C VAL A 273 9.95 2.92 -4.41
N PRO A 274 8.82 3.62 -4.37
CA PRO A 274 8.78 5.04 -4.70
C PRO A 274 9.79 5.86 -3.88
N LYS A 275 10.49 6.80 -4.52
CA LYS A 275 11.61 7.55 -3.96
C LYS A 275 11.32 8.19 -2.60
N ARG A 276 10.12 8.74 -2.42
CA ARG A 276 9.74 9.38 -1.16
C ARG A 276 9.74 8.44 0.03
N LEU A 277 9.48 7.14 -0.19
CA LEU A 277 9.45 6.12 0.86
C LEU A 277 10.84 5.63 1.25
N HIS A 278 11.90 5.89 0.45
CA HIS A 278 13.26 5.44 0.76
C HIS A 278 13.75 5.94 2.12
N LYS A 279 13.32 7.14 2.54
CA LYS A 279 13.69 7.72 3.86
C LYS A 279 13.31 6.81 5.04
N ALA A 280 12.28 6.01 4.88
CA ALA A 280 11.75 5.09 5.88
C ALA A 280 12.57 3.80 6.05
N TYR A 281 13.41 3.49 5.07
CA TYR A 281 14.27 2.31 5.10
C TYR A 281 15.57 2.58 5.85
N PRO A 282 16.21 1.55 6.43
CA PRO A 282 17.53 1.68 7.05
C PRO A 282 18.56 2.30 6.09
N MET A 283 19.49 3.08 6.60
CA MET A 283 20.48 3.79 5.77
C MET A 283 21.29 2.85 4.86
N ALA A 284 21.64 1.66 5.35
CA ALA A 284 22.36 0.65 4.57
C ALA A 284 21.54 0.04 3.43
N VAL A 285 20.20 0.09 3.52
CA VAL A 285 19.27 -0.45 2.52
C VAL A 285 18.96 0.56 1.41
N ARG A 286 18.85 1.85 1.75
CA ARG A 286 18.40 2.91 0.81
C ARG A 286 19.14 2.93 -0.54
N PRO A 287 20.46 2.78 -0.62
CA PRO A 287 21.18 2.80 -1.90
C PRO A 287 20.87 1.59 -2.80
N LYS A 288 20.32 0.53 -2.22
CA LYS A 288 20.01 -0.73 -2.90
C LYS A 288 18.57 -0.82 -3.38
N LEU A 289 17.73 0.17 -3.03
CA LEU A 289 16.35 0.24 -3.48
C LEU A 289 16.29 0.81 -4.90
N LEU A 290 15.48 0.18 -5.74
CA LEU A 290 15.16 0.69 -7.07
C LEU A 290 13.94 1.62 -6.98
N THR A 291 13.96 2.75 -7.67
CA THR A 291 12.77 3.60 -7.80
C THR A 291 11.89 3.09 -8.95
N LEU A 292 10.62 3.45 -8.98
CA LEU A 292 9.74 3.09 -10.10
C LEU A 292 10.25 3.71 -11.41
N GLU A 293 10.70 4.96 -11.38
CA GLU A 293 11.28 5.63 -12.55
C GLU A 293 12.48 4.86 -13.10
N ARG A 294 13.40 4.45 -12.21
CA ARG A 294 14.59 3.69 -12.62
C ARG A 294 14.24 2.30 -13.16
N PHE A 295 13.25 1.63 -12.57
CA PHE A 295 12.76 0.36 -13.09
C PHE A 295 12.22 0.51 -14.53
N ILE A 296 11.45 1.58 -14.79
CA ILE A 296 10.93 1.89 -16.12
C ILE A 296 12.08 2.12 -17.12
N GLU A 297 13.12 2.87 -16.73
CA GLU A 297 14.32 3.06 -17.55
C GLU A 297 15.02 1.74 -17.88
N GLU A 298 15.17 0.85 -16.90
CA GLU A 298 15.80 -0.47 -17.09
C GLU A 298 14.99 -1.38 -18.05
N VAL A 299 13.64 -1.35 -17.93
CA VAL A 299 12.76 -2.08 -18.85
C VAL A 299 12.90 -1.53 -20.27
N ARG A 300 12.94 -0.21 -20.45
CA ARG A 300 13.16 0.40 -21.77
C ARG A 300 14.50 0.02 -22.39
N ALA A 301 15.57 0.08 -21.59
CA ALA A 301 16.90 -0.29 -22.04
C ALA A 301 16.98 -1.76 -22.48
N SER A 302 16.33 -2.67 -21.72
CA SER A 302 16.30 -4.09 -22.09
C SER A 302 15.43 -4.41 -23.31
N ALA A 303 14.43 -3.56 -23.62
CA ALA A 303 13.60 -3.74 -24.82
C ALA A 303 14.27 -3.21 -26.11
N ALA A 304 15.28 -2.34 -25.98
CA ALA A 304 16.01 -1.76 -27.10
C ALA A 304 17.26 -2.57 -27.50
N ALA A 305 17.66 -3.55 -26.69
CA ALA A 305 18.83 -4.43 -26.89
C ALA A 305 18.43 -5.73 -27.61
#